data_17bb4a53fb11bcf4c42e361acffae72b
#
_entry.id   17bb4a53fb11bcf4c42e361acffae72b
#
_cell.length_a   1.000
_cell.length_b   1.000
_cell.length_c   1.000
_cell.angle_alpha   90.00
_cell.angle_beta   90.00
_cell.angle_gamma   90.00
#
_symmetry.space_group_name_H-M   'P 1'
#
loop_
_entity.id
_entity.type
_entity.pdbx_description
1 polymer ?
#
loop_
_entity_poly.entity_id
_entity_poly.type
_entity_poly.pdbx_seq_one_letter_code
_entity_poly.pdbx_strand_id
1 'polypeptide(L)'
;AEPTYDIVRWKRLYSKIAVVKSPFSRDDAWRLLAVWIVLKGIKLPEWKYFENTPNRKIKGRFDTLIKERVYRESIPDWIDDIGVKELGLKKWEKELSSLNKQAQVVLRTNTLKIDKELLQSKLEDEGVLTTINKDYSDALILDERKNVFRTEAFKNGWFEVQDASSQLVAEFLDVQAGMIVVDCCAGAGGKTLHLSALMKNKGKLVAMDIYESKLKKLKIRAKRNGAHNINIKLIESTKPIKKLHNSADRVLIDAP
;
A
#
# COMPACT_ATOMS: atom_id res chain seq x y z
N ALA A 1 -10.67 -12.92 -3.50
CA ALA A 1 -9.83 -11.73 -3.70
C ALA A 1 -8.45 -12.07 -4.29
N GLU A 2 -7.73 -13.09 -3.76
CA GLU A 2 -6.37 -13.44 -4.22
C GLU A 2 -6.28 -13.76 -5.73
N PRO A 3 -7.15 -14.62 -6.33
CA PRO A 3 -7.07 -14.89 -7.76
C PRO A 3 -7.20 -13.63 -8.62
N THR A 4 -8.06 -12.70 -8.23
CA THR A 4 -8.27 -11.45 -8.96
C THR A 4 -7.02 -10.58 -8.98
N TYR A 5 -6.35 -10.44 -7.82
CA TYR A 5 -5.11 -9.67 -7.72
C TYR A 5 -3.98 -10.33 -8.53
N ASP A 6 -3.82 -11.64 -8.43
CA ASP A 6 -2.80 -12.37 -9.19
C ASP A 6 -3.04 -12.28 -10.70
N ILE A 7 -4.30 -12.42 -11.15
CA ILE A 7 -4.65 -12.31 -12.58
C ILE A 7 -4.36 -10.90 -13.10
N VAL A 8 -4.67 -9.85 -12.33
CA VAL A 8 -4.37 -8.47 -12.72
C VAL A 8 -2.86 -8.22 -12.71
N ARG A 9 -2.15 -8.70 -11.69
CA ARG A 9 -0.69 -8.56 -11.57
C ARG A 9 0.04 -9.24 -12.71
N TRP A 10 -0.33 -10.48 -13.02
CA TRP A 10 0.29 -11.32 -14.05
C TRP A 10 -0.48 -11.28 -15.36
N LYS A 11 -1.25 -10.22 -15.61
CA LYS A 11 -2.18 -10.10 -16.74
C LYS A 11 -1.53 -10.41 -18.09
N ARG A 12 -0.35 -9.85 -18.36
CA ARG A 12 0.36 -10.05 -19.62
C ARG A 12 0.74 -11.53 -19.83
N LEU A 13 1.36 -12.14 -18.83
CA LEU A 13 1.74 -13.54 -18.84
C LEU A 13 0.50 -14.44 -19.00
N TYR A 14 -0.49 -14.27 -18.15
CA TYR A 14 -1.69 -15.11 -18.15
C TYR A 14 -2.50 -14.97 -19.43
N SER A 15 -2.60 -13.78 -19.99
CA SER A 15 -3.29 -13.57 -21.27
C SER A 15 -2.61 -14.29 -22.41
N LYS A 16 -1.28 -14.31 -22.44
CA LYS A 16 -0.51 -15.02 -23.44
C LYS A 16 -0.65 -16.53 -23.29
N ILE A 17 -0.64 -17.04 -22.05
CA ILE A 17 -0.86 -18.46 -21.75
C ILE A 17 -2.28 -18.90 -22.13
N ALA A 18 -3.29 -18.11 -21.77
CA ALA A 18 -4.70 -18.38 -22.05
C ALA A 18 -5.07 -18.17 -23.53
N VAL A 19 -4.21 -17.51 -24.31
CA VAL A 19 -4.45 -17.10 -25.72
C VAL A 19 -5.68 -16.20 -25.82
N VAL A 20 -5.72 -15.16 -24.98
CA VAL A 20 -6.79 -14.15 -24.94
C VAL A 20 -6.23 -12.75 -25.15
N LYS A 21 -7.04 -11.83 -25.69
CA LYS A 21 -6.66 -10.43 -25.94
C LYS A 21 -7.69 -9.49 -25.34
N SER A 22 -7.23 -8.34 -24.84
CA SER A 22 -8.12 -7.26 -24.38
C SER A 22 -8.87 -6.61 -25.58
N PRO A 23 -10.14 -6.20 -25.42
CA PRO A 23 -10.97 -6.33 -24.21
C PRO A 23 -11.39 -7.78 -23.97
N PHE A 24 -11.39 -8.18 -22.67
CA PHE A 24 -11.73 -9.55 -22.31
C PHE A 24 -13.23 -9.77 -22.27
N SER A 25 -13.66 -10.88 -22.87
CA SER A 25 -15.01 -11.41 -22.69
C SER A 25 -15.16 -12.09 -21.31
N ARG A 26 -16.39 -12.46 -20.99
CA ARG A 26 -16.67 -13.29 -19.80
C ARG A 26 -15.97 -14.64 -19.87
N ASP A 27 -15.92 -15.25 -21.03
CA ASP A 27 -15.25 -16.56 -21.21
C ASP A 27 -13.73 -16.43 -21.11
N ASP A 28 -13.14 -15.32 -21.56
CA ASP A 28 -11.72 -15.05 -21.36
C ASP A 28 -11.37 -14.90 -19.87
N ALA A 29 -12.26 -14.31 -19.06
CA ALA A 29 -12.06 -14.25 -17.61
C ALA A 29 -12.00 -15.64 -16.98
N TRP A 30 -12.84 -16.59 -17.43
CA TRP A 30 -12.78 -17.99 -16.98
C TRP A 30 -11.49 -18.67 -17.43
N ARG A 31 -11.02 -18.42 -18.65
CA ARG A 31 -9.72 -18.95 -19.14
C ARG A 31 -8.55 -18.42 -18.32
N LEU A 32 -8.56 -17.12 -17.96
CA LEU A 32 -7.53 -16.53 -17.09
C LEU A 32 -7.56 -17.15 -15.69
N LEU A 33 -8.74 -17.39 -15.14
CA LEU A 33 -8.90 -18.09 -13.86
C LEU A 33 -8.40 -19.54 -13.94
N ALA A 34 -8.70 -20.25 -15.04
CA ALA A 34 -8.19 -21.59 -15.26
C ALA A 34 -6.65 -21.62 -15.30
N VAL A 35 -6.01 -20.67 -15.96
CA VAL A 35 -4.54 -20.54 -15.95
C VAL A 35 -4.02 -20.37 -14.53
N TRP A 36 -4.62 -19.48 -13.75
CA TRP A 36 -4.23 -19.26 -12.35
C TRP A 36 -4.34 -20.53 -11.51
N ILE A 37 -5.50 -21.24 -11.59
CA ILE A 37 -5.76 -22.48 -10.86
C ILE A 37 -4.71 -23.55 -11.20
N VAL A 38 -4.45 -23.76 -12.51
CA VAL A 38 -3.49 -24.76 -12.99
C VAL A 38 -2.07 -24.45 -12.57
N LEU A 39 -1.66 -23.17 -12.63
CA LEU A 39 -0.30 -22.78 -12.24
C LEU A 39 -0.09 -22.80 -10.71
N LYS A 40 -1.14 -22.61 -9.92
CA LYS A 40 -1.10 -22.82 -8.45
C LYS A 40 -1.13 -24.30 -8.05
N GLY A 41 -1.28 -25.21 -9.00
CA GLY A 41 -1.37 -26.66 -8.71
C GLY A 41 -2.68 -27.06 -8.04
N ILE A 42 -3.71 -26.24 -8.10
CA ILE A 42 -5.03 -26.50 -7.53
C ILE A 42 -5.83 -27.37 -8.52
N LYS A 43 -6.60 -28.32 -7.99
CA LYS A 43 -7.53 -29.12 -8.84
C LYS A 43 -8.60 -28.20 -9.41
N LEU A 44 -8.82 -28.24 -10.72
CA LEU A 44 -9.91 -27.48 -11.36
C LEU A 44 -11.25 -27.99 -10.84
N PRO A 45 -12.17 -27.07 -10.45
CA PRO A 45 -13.55 -27.46 -10.13
C PRO A 45 -14.24 -28.08 -11.34
N GLU A 46 -15.20 -28.98 -11.08
CA GLU A 46 -15.99 -29.65 -12.11
C GLU A 46 -17.13 -28.73 -12.60
N TRP A 47 -16.77 -27.55 -13.05
CA TRP A 47 -17.69 -26.57 -13.59
C TRP A 47 -17.60 -26.52 -15.11
N LYS A 48 -18.72 -26.32 -15.78
CA LYS A 48 -18.82 -26.18 -17.25
C LYS A 48 -17.75 -25.26 -17.85
N TYR A 49 -17.38 -24.19 -17.14
CA TYR A 49 -16.41 -23.20 -17.62
C TYR A 49 -14.97 -23.73 -17.67
N PHE A 50 -14.67 -24.86 -17.02
CA PHE A 50 -13.34 -25.47 -16.99
C PHE A 50 -13.27 -26.78 -17.78
N GLU A 51 -14.37 -27.21 -18.38
CA GLU A 51 -14.36 -28.32 -19.32
C GLU A 51 -13.36 -28.06 -20.43
N ASN A 52 -12.62 -29.08 -20.82
CA ASN A 52 -11.59 -28.99 -21.86
C ASN A 52 -10.44 -28.02 -21.59
N THR A 53 -10.20 -27.59 -20.33
CA THR A 53 -9.03 -26.80 -19.99
C THR A 53 -7.73 -27.53 -20.32
N PRO A 54 -6.85 -26.98 -21.19
CA PRO A 54 -5.68 -27.70 -21.70
C PRO A 54 -4.49 -27.61 -20.73
N ASN A 55 -4.56 -28.31 -19.58
CA ASN A 55 -3.58 -28.24 -18.48
C ASN A 55 -2.12 -28.37 -18.94
N ARG A 56 -1.83 -29.38 -19.81
CA ARG A 56 -0.47 -29.57 -20.33
C ARG A 56 0.00 -28.40 -21.18
N LYS A 57 -0.87 -27.84 -22.04
CA LYS A 57 -0.54 -26.68 -22.88
C LYS A 57 -0.32 -25.43 -22.02
N ILE A 58 -1.09 -25.24 -20.95
CA ILE A 58 -0.92 -24.12 -19.99
C ILE A 58 0.47 -24.19 -19.39
N LYS A 59 0.87 -25.33 -18.82
CA LYS A 59 2.20 -25.54 -18.24
C LYS A 59 3.32 -25.36 -19.26
N GLY A 60 3.22 -25.99 -20.42
CA GLY A 60 4.25 -25.86 -21.47
C GLY A 60 4.42 -24.44 -21.99
N ARG A 61 3.32 -23.67 -22.14
CA ARG A 61 3.41 -22.24 -22.47
C ARG A 61 4.05 -21.43 -21.36
N PHE A 62 3.71 -21.71 -20.11
CA PHE A 62 4.33 -21.07 -18.96
C PHE A 62 5.84 -21.28 -18.97
N ASP A 63 6.31 -22.53 -19.07
CA ASP A 63 7.74 -22.89 -19.07
C ASP A 63 8.52 -22.22 -20.23
N THR A 64 7.85 -21.97 -21.33
CA THR A 64 8.44 -21.26 -22.48
C THR A 64 8.49 -19.74 -22.23
N LEU A 65 7.37 -19.14 -21.81
CA LEU A 65 7.22 -17.70 -21.70
C LEU A 65 8.02 -17.08 -20.56
N ILE A 66 8.20 -17.79 -19.43
CA ILE A 66 9.00 -17.29 -18.30
C ILE A 66 10.49 -17.12 -18.62
N LYS A 67 10.98 -17.68 -19.73
CA LYS A 67 12.35 -17.45 -20.21
C LYS A 67 12.53 -16.02 -20.74
N GLU A 68 11.47 -15.39 -21.17
CA GLU A 68 11.46 -13.99 -21.63
C GLU A 68 11.09 -13.08 -20.45
N ARG A 69 11.95 -12.10 -20.14
CA ARG A 69 11.77 -11.17 -19.00
C ARG A 69 10.42 -10.48 -18.99
N VAL A 70 9.97 -9.97 -20.13
CA VAL A 70 8.71 -9.21 -20.23
C VAL A 70 7.46 -10.03 -19.87
N TYR A 71 7.49 -11.35 -20.12
CA TYR A 71 6.43 -12.24 -19.66
C TYR A 71 6.67 -12.74 -18.25
N ARG A 72 7.91 -13.11 -17.91
CA ARG A 72 8.28 -13.53 -16.55
C ARG A 72 7.89 -12.48 -15.50
N GLU A 73 8.13 -11.21 -15.79
CA GLU A 73 7.81 -10.10 -14.88
C GLU A 73 6.46 -9.44 -15.20
N SER A 74 5.78 -9.89 -16.25
CA SER A 74 4.45 -9.41 -16.69
C SER A 74 4.36 -7.89 -16.88
N ILE A 75 5.39 -7.29 -17.50
CA ILE A 75 5.48 -5.85 -17.76
C ILE A 75 5.28 -5.50 -19.24
N PRO A 76 4.78 -4.29 -19.57
CA PRO A 76 4.74 -3.79 -20.94
C PRO A 76 6.14 -3.59 -21.53
N ASP A 77 6.28 -3.77 -22.87
CA ASP A 77 7.57 -3.60 -23.56
C ASP A 77 8.15 -2.20 -23.36
N TRP A 78 7.32 -1.17 -23.44
CA TRP A 78 7.76 0.22 -23.30
C TRP A 78 8.34 0.52 -21.91
N ILE A 79 7.83 -0.09 -20.84
CA ILE A 79 8.42 0.02 -19.49
C ILE A 79 9.75 -0.72 -19.42
N ASP A 80 9.82 -1.91 -20.04
CA ASP A 80 11.04 -2.69 -20.09
C ASP A 80 12.15 -1.95 -20.81
N ASP A 81 11.85 -1.35 -21.98
CA ASP A 81 12.78 -0.55 -22.77
C ASP A 81 13.32 0.65 -21.98
N ILE A 82 12.44 1.39 -21.30
CA ILE A 82 12.84 2.52 -20.44
C ILE A 82 13.73 2.02 -19.28
N GLY A 83 13.31 0.96 -18.59
CA GLY A 83 14.06 0.42 -17.45
C GLY A 83 15.47 -0.04 -17.85
N VAL A 84 15.60 -0.74 -18.97
CA VAL A 84 16.91 -1.16 -19.50
C VAL A 84 17.76 0.05 -19.88
N LYS A 85 17.17 1.04 -20.55
CA LYS A 85 17.88 2.24 -20.98
C LYS A 85 18.41 3.08 -19.81
N GLU A 86 17.57 3.31 -18.79
CA GLU A 86 17.92 4.20 -17.68
C GLU A 86 18.76 3.52 -16.59
N LEU A 87 18.54 2.23 -16.31
CA LEU A 87 19.19 1.51 -15.22
C LEU A 87 20.24 0.49 -15.67
N GLY A 88 20.23 0.11 -16.95
CA GLY A 88 20.96 -1.02 -17.45
C GLY A 88 20.31 -2.36 -17.07
N LEU A 89 20.57 -3.39 -17.87
CA LEU A 89 19.90 -4.70 -17.78
C LEU A 89 19.96 -5.31 -16.36
N LYS A 90 21.14 -5.40 -15.79
CA LYS A 90 21.35 -6.09 -14.48
C LYS A 90 20.61 -5.41 -13.33
N LYS A 91 20.64 -4.08 -13.28
CA LYS A 91 19.95 -3.32 -12.22
C LYS A 91 18.43 -3.38 -12.43
N TRP A 92 17.98 -3.26 -13.68
CA TRP A 92 16.57 -3.35 -14.03
C TRP A 92 15.95 -4.70 -13.64
N GLU A 93 16.62 -5.82 -13.92
CA GLU A 93 16.14 -7.15 -13.49
C GLU A 93 15.99 -7.26 -11.96
N LYS A 94 16.91 -6.66 -11.21
CA LYS A 94 16.81 -6.61 -9.75
C LYS A 94 15.61 -5.79 -9.27
N GLU A 95 15.36 -4.64 -9.88
CA GLU A 95 14.18 -3.80 -9.58
C GLU A 95 12.88 -4.52 -9.89
N LEU A 96 12.77 -5.15 -11.06
CA LEU A 96 11.59 -5.93 -11.44
C LEU A 96 11.29 -7.07 -10.45
N SER A 97 12.34 -7.81 -10.07
CA SER A 97 12.20 -8.86 -9.06
C SER A 97 11.70 -8.31 -7.72
N SER A 98 12.14 -7.12 -7.32
CA SER A 98 11.68 -6.45 -6.10
C SER A 98 10.23 -5.97 -6.21
N LEU A 99 9.84 -5.39 -7.35
CA LEU A 99 8.47 -4.94 -7.61
C LEU A 99 7.45 -6.10 -7.60
N ASN A 100 7.89 -7.31 -7.95
CA ASN A 100 7.04 -8.50 -7.98
C ASN A 100 6.97 -9.24 -6.65
N LYS A 101 7.77 -8.88 -5.65
CA LYS A 101 7.65 -9.44 -4.30
C LYS A 101 6.39 -8.92 -3.61
N GLN A 102 5.80 -9.78 -2.81
CA GLN A 102 4.69 -9.39 -1.95
C GLN A 102 5.17 -8.35 -0.95
N ALA A 103 4.52 -7.18 -0.92
CA ALA A 103 4.86 -6.13 0.03
C ALA A 103 4.65 -6.60 1.48
N GLN A 104 5.58 -6.24 2.36
CA GLN A 104 5.42 -6.44 3.79
C GLN A 104 4.28 -5.57 4.32
N VAL A 105 3.63 -6.04 5.38
CA VAL A 105 2.68 -5.20 6.12
C VAL A 105 3.45 -4.52 7.25
N VAL A 106 3.44 -3.20 7.23
CA VAL A 106 4.15 -2.39 8.23
C VAL A 106 3.15 -1.63 9.07
N LEU A 107 3.37 -1.67 10.37
CA LEU A 107 2.63 -0.91 11.37
C LEU A 107 3.47 0.29 11.77
N ARG A 108 2.88 1.47 11.82
CA ARG A 108 3.47 2.65 12.44
C ARG A 108 2.95 2.79 13.85
N THR A 109 3.85 2.78 14.81
CA THR A 109 3.55 3.04 16.22
C THR A 109 2.95 4.44 16.39
N ASN A 110 1.92 4.55 17.20
CA ASN A 110 1.36 5.84 17.61
C ASN A 110 2.05 6.32 18.89
N THR A 111 3.10 7.08 18.73
CA THR A 111 3.94 7.59 19.83
C THR A 111 3.23 8.58 20.76
N LEU A 112 1.98 9.00 20.46
CA LEU A 112 1.12 9.71 21.40
C LEU A 112 0.61 8.80 22.53
N LYS A 113 0.62 7.49 22.34
CA LYS A 113 -0.04 6.53 23.23
C LYS A 113 0.87 5.43 23.78
N ILE A 114 1.87 5.01 23.00
CA ILE A 114 2.70 3.85 23.32
C ILE A 114 4.07 3.97 22.64
N ASP A 115 5.10 3.42 23.26
CA ASP A 115 6.38 3.20 22.62
C ASP A 115 6.38 1.92 21.76
N LYS A 116 7.37 1.81 20.88
CA LYS A 116 7.43 0.74 19.88
C LYS A 116 7.67 -0.63 20.50
N GLU A 117 8.50 -0.70 21.49
CA GLU A 117 8.88 -1.93 22.20
C GLU A 117 7.68 -2.50 22.99
N LEU A 118 6.95 -1.63 23.69
CA LEU A 118 5.74 -2.03 24.40
C LEU A 118 4.63 -2.44 23.42
N LEU A 119 4.48 -1.72 22.28
CA LEU A 119 3.53 -2.12 21.23
C LEU A 119 3.87 -3.52 20.70
N GLN A 120 5.14 -3.82 20.45
CA GLN A 120 5.59 -5.12 19.99
C GLN A 120 5.17 -6.22 20.97
N SER A 121 5.45 -6.03 22.27
CA SER A 121 5.05 -6.98 23.33
C SER A 121 3.53 -7.17 23.39
N LYS A 122 2.76 -6.07 23.28
CA LYS A 122 1.29 -6.15 23.29
C LYS A 122 0.71 -6.88 22.07
N LEU A 123 1.32 -6.72 20.92
CA LEU A 123 0.94 -7.45 19.70
C LEU A 123 1.28 -8.94 19.83
N GLU A 124 2.43 -9.28 20.41
CA GLU A 124 2.83 -10.66 20.69
C GLU A 124 1.84 -11.35 21.66
N ASP A 125 1.40 -10.67 22.72
CA ASP A 125 0.36 -11.15 23.65
C ASP A 125 -0.94 -11.51 22.89
N GLU A 126 -1.24 -10.81 21.78
CA GLU A 126 -2.39 -11.06 20.89
C GLU A 126 -2.07 -12.05 19.74
N GLY A 127 -0.88 -12.66 19.77
CA GLY A 127 -0.42 -13.63 18.78
C GLY A 127 -0.08 -12.99 17.43
N VAL A 128 0.32 -11.72 17.42
CA VAL A 128 0.79 -10.99 16.23
C VAL A 128 2.28 -10.75 16.37
N LEU A 129 3.09 -11.58 15.68
CA LEU A 129 4.55 -11.46 15.71
C LEU A 129 4.99 -10.34 14.78
N THR A 130 5.95 -9.54 15.26
CA THR A 130 6.50 -8.39 14.52
C THR A 130 8.01 -8.28 14.72
N THR A 131 8.69 -7.77 13.69
CA THR A 131 10.12 -7.47 13.71
C THR A 131 10.34 -5.96 13.70
N ILE A 132 11.23 -5.48 14.56
CA ILE A 132 11.68 -4.07 14.57
C ILE A 132 12.63 -3.85 13.40
N ASN A 133 12.35 -2.85 12.58
CA ASN A 133 13.31 -2.35 11.60
C ASN A 133 14.04 -1.13 12.19
N LYS A 134 15.36 -1.21 12.24
CA LYS A 134 16.21 -0.15 12.82
C LYS A 134 16.30 1.12 11.95
N ASP A 135 16.01 0.97 10.65
CA ASP A 135 16.05 2.08 9.69
C ASP A 135 14.83 3.02 9.81
N TYR A 136 13.81 2.61 10.58
CA TYR A 136 12.57 3.36 10.76
C TYR A 136 12.21 3.46 12.24
N SER A 137 12.07 4.69 12.73
CA SER A 137 11.88 4.98 14.16
C SER A 137 10.64 4.30 14.74
N ASP A 138 9.52 4.36 14.03
CA ASP A 138 8.19 3.97 14.53
C ASP A 138 7.64 2.69 13.89
N ALA A 139 8.42 2.04 12.99
CA ALA A 139 7.93 0.91 12.22
C ALA A 139 8.09 -0.44 12.92
N LEU A 140 7.02 -1.24 12.89
CA LEU A 140 7.02 -2.67 13.15
C LEU A 140 6.59 -3.41 11.89
N ILE A 141 7.35 -4.41 11.47
CA ILE A 141 7.03 -5.24 10.30
C ILE A 141 6.32 -6.50 10.79
N LEU A 142 5.17 -6.83 10.22
CA LEU A 142 4.51 -8.10 10.49
C LEU A 142 5.34 -9.26 9.90
N ASP A 143 5.66 -10.26 10.72
CA ASP A 143 6.37 -11.45 10.27
C ASP A 143 5.49 -12.29 9.33
N GLU A 144 4.20 -12.31 9.62
CA GLU A 144 3.19 -12.96 8.78
C GLU A 144 1.99 -12.03 8.52
N ARG A 145 1.38 -12.13 7.33
CA ARG A 145 0.15 -11.39 7.05
C ARG A 145 -1.00 -11.88 7.91
N LYS A 146 -1.46 -11.04 8.80
CA LYS A 146 -2.57 -11.30 9.71
C LYS A 146 -3.54 -10.12 9.73
N ASN A 147 -4.80 -10.37 10.04
CA ASN A 147 -5.78 -9.30 10.21
C ASN A 147 -5.58 -8.60 11.56
N VAL A 148 -4.80 -7.55 11.57
CA VAL A 148 -4.48 -6.75 12.75
C VAL A 148 -5.59 -5.79 13.19
N PHE A 149 -6.61 -5.57 12.35
CA PHE A 149 -7.69 -4.63 12.64
C PHE A 149 -8.65 -5.11 13.74
N ARG A 150 -8.55 -6.38 14.15
CA ARG A 150 -9.34 -6.96 15.24
C ARG A 150 -8.64 -6.91 16.59
N THR A 151 -7.36 -6.58 16.64
CA THR A 151 -6.57 -6.50 17.88
C THR A 151 -7.05 -5.37 18.78
N GLU A 152 -6.87 -5.53 20.08
CA GLU A 152 -7.10 -4.44 21.05
C GLU A 152 -6.11 -3.30 20.83
N ALA A 153 -4.88 -3.60 20.43
CA ALA A 153 -3.88 -2.62 20.05
C ALA A 153 -4.40 -1.67 18.94
N PHE A 154 -5.07 -2.19 17.90
CA PHE A 154 -5.67 -1.36 16.86
C PHE A 154 -6.88 -0.56 17.35
N LYS A 155 -7.78 -1.19 18.11
CA LYS A 155 -8.97 -0.53 18.66
C LYS A 155 -8.61 0.64 19.57
N ASN A 156 -7.55 0.47 20.36
CA ASN A 156 -7.00 1.52 21.23
C ASN A 156 -6.21 2.59 20.47
N GLY A 157 -5.98 2.43 19.15
CA GLY A 157 -5.26 3.38 18.33
C GLY A 157 -3.77 3.46 18.67
N TRP A 158 -3.16 2.35 19.04
CA TRP A 158 -1.74 2.26 19.35
C TRP A 158 -0.87 2.18 18.11
N PHE A 159 -1.44 1.83 16.97
CA PHE A 159 -0.75 1.83 15.67
C PHE A 159 -1.69 2.16 14.51
N GLU A 160 -1.09 2.46 13.39
CA GLU A 160 -1.71 2.56 12.06
C GLU A 160 -0.96 1.66 11.06
N VAL A 161 -1.69 1.12 10.08
CA VAL A 161 -1.04 0.42 8.97
C VAL A 161 -0.55 1.47 7.98
N GLN A 162 0.77 1.55 7.81
CA GLN A 162 1.42 2.48 6.89
C GLN A 162 2.76 1.91 6.43
N ASP A 163 3.01 1.99 5.12
CA ASP A 163 4.29 1.59 4.53
C ASP A 163 5.46 2.33 5.18
N ALA A 164 6.61 1.64 5.35
CA ALA A 164 7.76 2.18 6.04
C ALA A 164 8.32 3.43 5.34
N SER A 165 8.44 3.42 4.01
CA SER A 165 8.93 4.58 3.25
C SER A 165 7.97 5.76 3.34
N SER A 166 6.66 5.53 3.43
CA SER A 166 5.67 6.58 3.68
C SER A 166 5.80 7.23 5.06
N GLN A 167 6.38 6.52 6.04
CA GLN A 167 6.64 7.10 7.37
C GLN A 167 7.74 8.15 7.31
N LEU A 168 8.78 7.94 6.51
CA LEU A 168 9.90 8.89 6.34
C LEU A 168 9.46 10.26 5.85
N VAL A 169 8.35 10.35 5.11
CA VAL A 169 7.83 11.64 4.59
C VAL A 169 7.51 12.61 5.73
N ALA A 170 6.89 12.12 6.80
CA ALA A 170 6.55 12.97 7.95
C ALA A 170 7.80 13.34 8.76
N GLU A 171 8.76 12.44 8.90
CA GLU A 171 10.05 12.71 9.56
C GLU A 171 10.87 13.73 8.75
N PHE A 172 10.93 13.59 7.43
CA PHE A 172 11.63 14.51 6.53
C PHE A 172 11.08 15.94 6.61
N LEU A 173 9.79 16.11 6.92
CA LEU A 173 9.19 17.44 7.08
C LEU A 173 9.72 18.18 8.31
N ASP A 174 10.37 17.51 9.23
CA ASP A 174 11.00 18.04 10.45
C ASP A 174 10.06 18.98 11.24
N VAL A 175 8.89 18.45 11.56
CA VAL A 175 7.90 19.22 12.34
C VAL A 175 8.24 19.23 13.82
N GLN A 176 8.03 20.38 14.46
CA GLN A 176 8.26 20.56 15.89
C GLN A 176 6.96 20.89 16.63
N ALA A 177 6.93 20.58 17.92
CA ALA A 177 5.83 20.96 18.80
C ALA A 177 5.60 22.46 18.79
N GLY A 178 4.36 22.89 18.56
CA GLY A 178 3.98 24.32 18.52
C GLY A 178 3.86 24.90 17.11
N MET A 179 4.42 24.26 16.09
CA MET A 179 4.34 24.71 14.69
C MET A 179 2.91 24.73 14.14
N ILE A 180 2.74 25.53 13.10
CA ILE A 180 1.57 25.51 12.22
C ILE A 180 1.95 24.72 10.96
N VAL A 181 1.35 23.55 10.78
CA VAL A 181 1.63 22.64 9.67
C VAL A 181 0.39 22.50 8.80
N VAL A 182 0.58 22.46 7.48
CA VAL A 182 -0.50 22.24 6.51
C VAL A 182 -0.23 20.96 5.72
N ASP A 183 -1.18 20.03 5.73
CA ASP A 183 -1.20 18.85 4.88
C ASP A 183 -2.27 19.08 3.79
N CYS A 184 -1.82 19.35 2.56
CA CYS A 184 -2.70 19.74 1.46
C CYS A 184 -3.42 18.58 0.78
N CYS A 185 -2.95 17.34 0.98
CA CYS A 185 -3.49 16.13 0.39
C CYS A 185 -3.68 15.04 1.46
N ALA A 186 -4.35 15.41 2.55
CA ALA A 186 -4.42 14.62 3.79
C ALA A 186 -5.05 13.23 3.60
N GLY A 187 -5.92 13.06 2.61
CA GLY A 187 -6.61 11.80 2.38
C GLY A 187 -7.34 11.29 3.62
N ALA A 188 -7.16 10.03 3.96
CA ALA A 188 -7.69 9.42 5.19
C ALA A 188 -6.77 9.60 6.40
N GLY A 189 -5.71 10.41 6.29
CA GLY A 189 -4.90 10.88 7.41
C GLY A 189 -3.65 10.06 7.74
N GLY A 190 -3.15 9.23 6.83
CA GLY A 190 -1.95 8.42 7.10
C GLY A 190 -0.77 9.28 7.59
N LYS A 191 -0.37 10.28 6.80
CA LYS A 191 0.70 11.22 7.12
C LYS A 191 0.28 12.27 8.14
N THR A 192 -0.94 12.79 8.03
CA THR A 192 -1.52 13.75 9.01
C THR A 192 -1.42 13.24 10.45
N LEU A 193 -1.80 11.98 10.71
CA LEU A 193 -1.74 11.38 12.05
C LEU A 193 -0.29 11.21 12.54
N HIS A 194 0.64 10.93 11.64
CA HIS A 194 2.06 10.87 11.97
C HIS A 194 2.60 12.25 12.37
N LEU A 195 2.30 13.28 11.57
CA LEU A 195 2.65 14.67 11.89
C LEU A 195 2.10 15.08 13.25
N SER A 196 0.83 14.76 13.56
CA SER A 196 0.24 15.02 14.87
C SER A 196 1.00 14.36 16.01
N ALA A 197 1.48 13.12 15.81
CA ALA A 197 2.29 12.40 16.79
C ALA A 197 3.66 13.04 16.98
N LEU A 198 4.37 13.36 15.91
CA LEU A 198 5.66 14.07 15.96
C LEU A 198 5.54 15.45 16.63
N MET A 199 4.45 16.15 16.38
CA MET A 199 4.14 17.43 17.05
C MET A 199 3.69 17.26 18.52
N LYS A 200 3.53 16.04 19.02
CA LYS A 200 3.05 15.74 20.38
C LYS A 200 1.72 16.41 20.72
N ASN A 201 0.80 16.48 19.74
CA ASN A 201 -0.48 17.21 19.85
C ASN A 201 -0.35 18.72 20.13
N LYS A 202 0.82 19.32 19.96
CA LYS A 202 1.05 20.75 20.20
C LYS A 202 1.12 21.52 18.88
N GLY A 203 0.65 22.78 18.88
CA GLY A 203 0.55 23.59 17.66
C GLY A 203 -0.73 23.32 16.87
N LYS A 204 -0.71 23.57 15.57
CA LYS A 204 -1.89 23.46 14.70
C LYS A 204 -1.57 22.70 13.42
N LEU A 205 -2.28 21.63 13.17
CA LEU A 205 -2.18 20.85 11.94
C LEU A 205 -3.45 21.01 11.11
N VAL A 206 -3.34 21.68 9.96
CA VAL A 206 -4.46 21.89 9.04
C VAL A 206 -4.41 20.78 7.99
N ALA A 207 -5.38 19.87 8.03
CA ALA A 207 -5.50 18.75 7.12
C ALA A 207 -6.56 19.06 6.05
N MET A 208 -6.13 19.11 4.78
CA MET A 208 -6.98 19.48 3.66
C MET A 208 -7.06 18.38 2.62
N ASP A 209 -8.22 18.21 2.00
CA ASP A 209 -8.42 17.31 0.85
C ASP A 209 -9.64 17.77 0.05
N ILE A 210 -9.72 17.37 -1.22
CA ILE A 210 -10.89 17.61 -2.09
C ILE A 210 -12.00 16.59 -1.85
N TYR A 211 -11.71 15.46 -1.18
CA TYR A 211 -12.65 14.38 -0.94
C TYR A 211 -13.18 14.38 0.50
N GLU A 212 -14.40 14.84 0.69
CA GLU A 212 -15.05 14.87 2.00
C GLU A 212 -15.11 13.48 2.68
N SER A 213 -15.35 12.43 1.90
CA SER A 213 -15.40 11.04 2.39
C SER A 213 -14.10 10.57 3.02
N LYS A 214 -12.94 11.01 2.49
CA LYS A 214 -11.62 10.75 3.06
C LYS A 214 -11.43 11.52 4.36
N LEU A 215 -11.82 12.80 4.41
CA LEU A 215 -11.74 13.64 5.60
C LEU A 215 -12.64 13.13 6.73
N LYS A 216 -13.81 12.56 6.44
CA LYS A 216 -14.66 11.88 7.42
C LYS A 216 -13.93 10.68 8.05
N LYS A 217 -13.21 9.89 7.24
CA LYS A 217 -12.36 8.78 7.74
C LYS A 217 -11.21 9.29 8.60
N LEU A 218 -10.52 10.37 8.17
CA LEU A 218 -9.49 11.03 8.98
C LEU A 218 -10.01 11.42 10.36
N LYS A 219 -11.20 12.03 10.44
CA LYS A 219 -11.80 12.44 11.73
C LYS A 219 -11.99 11.25 12.70
N ILE A 220 -12.48 10.12 12.18
CA ILE A 220 -12.66 8.90 12.98
C ILE A 220 -11.31 8.37 13.47
N ARG A 221 -10.33 8.30 12.57
CA ARG A 221 -8.98 7.84 12.90
C ARG A 221 -8.28 8.76 13.88
N ALA A 222 -8.41 10.09 13.73
CA ALA A 222 -7.85 11.07 14.66
C ALA A 222 -8.39 10.86 16.07
N LYS A 223 -9.70 10.65 16.24
CA LYS A 223 -10.31 10.33 17.53
C LYS A 223 -9.72 9.04 18.12
N ARG A 224 -9.62 7.95 17.34
CA ARG A 224 -9.04 6.68 17.79
C ARG A 224 -7.59 6.84 18.21
N ASN A 225 -6.79 7.60 17.45
CA ASN A 225 -5.37 7.83 17.70
C ASN A 225 -5.10 8.84 18.85
N GLY A 226 -6.12 9.56 19.32
CA GLY A 226 -5.93 10.63 20.30
C GLY A 226 -5.24 11.87 19.73
N ALA A 227 -5.35 12.10 18.43
CA ALA A 227 -4.80 13.27 17.74
C ALA A 227 -5.79 14.45 17.86
N HIS A 228 -5.43 15.50 18.60
CA HIS A 228 -6.35 16.59 18.96
C HIS A 228 -6.02 17.92 18.26
N ASN A 229 -4.82 18.11 17.72
CA ASN A 229 -4.37 19.34 17.11
C ASN A 229 -4.73 19.47 15.62
N ILE A 230 -5.55 18.55 15.08
CA ILE A 230 -5.91 18.48 13.66
C ILE A 230 -7.16 19.32 13.37
N ASN A 231 -7.03 20.29 12.46
CA ASN A 231 -8.12 21.09 11.92
C ASN A 231 -8.41 20.64 10.48
N ILE A 232 -9.53 19.95 10.29
CA ILE A 232 -9.91 19.37 9.00
C ILE A 232 -10.63 20.41 8.14
N LYS A 233 -10.21 20.57 6.86
CA LYS A 233 -10.82 21.51 5.91
C LYS A 233 -11.01 20.85 4.54
N LEU A 234 -12.24 20.92 4.02
CA LEU A 234 -12.53 20.54 2.63
C LEU A 234 -12.05 21.64 1.67
N ILE A 235 -11.41 21.24 0.58
CA ILE A 235 -11.02 22.14 -0.52
C ILE A 235 -12.14 22.15 -1.56
N GLU A 236 -13.08 23.06 -1.43
CA GLU A 236 -14.14 23.30 -2.43
C GLU A 236 -13.75 24.40 -3.43
N SER A 237 -12.77 25.21 -3.07
CA SER A 237 -12.28 26.33 -3.88
C SER A 237 -10.89 26.76 -3.40
N THR A 238 -10.30 27.76 -4.04
CA THR A 238 -9.01 28.35 -3.61
C THR A 238 -9.11 29.17 -2.31
N LYS A 239 -10.32 29.53 -1.86
CA LYS A 239 -10.50 30.40 -0.66
C LYS A 239 -9.89 29.82 0.63
N PRO A 240 -10.07 28.53 0.99
CA PRO A 240 -9.45 27.94 2.17
C PRO A 240 -7.91 28.00 2.13
N ILE A 241 -7.32 27.83 0.94
CA ILE A 241 -5.87 27.87 0.72
C ILE A 241 -5.35 29.29 0.87
N LYS A 242 -6.02 30.29 0.24
CA LYS A 242 -5.64 31.71 0.34
C LYS A 242 -5.60 32.22 1.77
N LYS A 243 -6.47 31.72 2.66
CA LYS A 243 -6.48 32.07 4.09
C LYS A 243 -5.27 31.54 4.87
N LEU A 244 -4.50 30.65 4.28
CA LEU A 244 -3.28 30.06 4.87
C LEU A 244 -2.00 30.70 4.34
N HIS A 245 -2.11 31.73 3.49
CA HIS A 245 -0.96 32.42 2.94
C HIS A 245 -0.06 32.98 4.07
N ASN A 246 1.23 32.71 3.99
CA ASN A 246 2.25 33.13 4.96
C ASN A 246 1.95 32.73 6.42
N SER A 247 1.18 31.65 6.67
CA SER A 247 0.78 31.27 8.02
C SER A 247 1.31 29.88 8.47
N ALA A 248 2.01 29.16 7.62
CA ALA A 248 2.49 27.81 7.92
C ALA A 248 4.02 27.78 8.07
N ASP A 249 4.49 27.07 9.08
CA ASP A 249 5.92 26.78 9.28
C ASP A 249 6.37 25.67 8.35
N ARG A 250 5.48 24.70 8.07
CA ARG A 250 5.72 23.56 7.18
C ARG A 250 4.48 23.25 6.33
N VAL A 251 4.72 22.80 5.11
CA VAL A 251 3.65 22.39 4.18
C VAL A 251 4.00 21.04 3.59
N LEU A 252 3.07 20.08 3.70
CA LEU A 252 3.13 18.79 3.03
C LEU A 252 2.22 18.80 1.81
N ILE A 253 2.79 18.47 0.64
CA ILE A 253 2.06 18.24 -0.60
C ILE A 253 2.43 16.84 -1.09
N ASP A 254 1.59 15.88 -0.74
CA ASP A 254 1.72 14.47 -1.16
C ASP A 254 0.56 14.15 -2.11
N ALA A 255 0.67 14.70 -3.32
CA ALA A 255 -0.35 14.55 -4.35
C ALA A 255 -0.34 13.13 -4.95
N PRO A 256 -1.52 12.55 -5.27
CA PRO A 256 -1.64 11.26 -5.94
C PRO A 256 -1.20 11.31 -7.40
#